data_b3a48e2c75b4dee6355fab7d42ca8a2b
#
_entry.id   b3a48e2c75b4dee6355fab7d42ca8a2b
#
_cell.length_a   1.000
_cell.length_b   1.000
_cell.length_c   1.000
_cell.angle_alpha   90.00
_cell.angle_beta   90.00
_cell.angle_gamma   90.00
#
_symmetry.space_group_name_H-M   'P 1'
#
loop_
_entity.id
_entity.type
_entity.pdbx_description
1 polymer ?
#
loop_
_entity_poly.entity_id
_entity_poly.type
_entity_poly.pdbx_seq_one_letter_code
_entity_poly.pdbx_strand_id
1 'polypeptide(L)'
;MPDQPDPAACWPTPGLHQGRQACAALLRQLLTALAPRAGAAVPDALSPALPSTPSLASACEVWLIDRQFNDWPLDDPVVLSALGAWLRQGGRRLQIMGVDFDATARALPRFARWRRDWMHAIDVHRPVDGLLLPALRGLWAGPVRLQWLDAPDWRMRAITDSVQVRALQTEVADFLQRCEPAWPSTTLGL
;
A
#
# COMPACT_ATOMS: atom_id res chain seq x y z
N MET A 1 31.16 17.34 10.78
CA MET A 1 30.18 17.29 9.70
C MET A 1 29.06 16.38 10.17
N PRO A 2 27.81 16.82 10.28
CA PRO A 2 26.72 15.93 10.64
C PRO A 2 26.47 14.96 9.49
N ASP A 3 26.32 13.72 9.84
CA ASP A 3 26.03 12.57 8.99
C ASP A 3 24.77 12.87 8.16
N GLN A 4 24.92 13.02 6.86
CA GLN A 4 23.83 13.29 5.94
C GLN A 4 23.15 11.92 5.73
N PRO A 5 21.87 11.73 6.07
CA PRO A 5 21.21 10.45 5.92
C PRO A 5 21.25 10.02 4.45
N ASP A 6 21.73 8.81 4.23
CA ASP A 6 21.83 8.15 2.94
C ASP A 6 20.46 8.20 2.22
N PRO A 7 20.33 8.85 1.06
CA PRO A 7 19.07 8.93 0.32
C PRO A 7 18.60 7.57 -0.22
N ALA A 8 19.42 6.51 -0.13
CA ALA A 8 19.04 5.15 -0.47
C ALA A 8 18.17 4.46 0.60
N ALA A 9 18.10 4.99 1.82
CA ALA A 9 17.36 4.41 2.94
C ALA A 9 15.87 4.83 2.95
N CYS A 10 15.16 4.64 1.85
CA CYS A 10 13.68 4.77 1.83
C CYS A 10 12.94 3.50 2.27
N TRP A 11 13.68 2.53 2.80
CA TRP A 11 13.10 1.30 3.31
C TRP A 11 12.70 1.47 4.77
N PRO A 12 11.54 0.94 5.19
CA PRO A 12 11.26 0.88 6.61
C PRO A 12 12.32 0.02 7.27
N THR A 13 12.86 0.47 8.38
CA THR A 13 13.73 -0.38 9.20
C THR A 13 12.96 -1.65 9.55
N PRO A 14 13.47 -2.85 9.16
CA PRO A 14 12.82 -4.10 9.55
C PRO A 14 12.67 -4.16 11.06
N GLY A 15 11.49 -4.61 11.51
CA GLY A 15 11.26 -4.73 12.95
C GLY A 15 9.86 -4.32 13.39
N LEU A 16 9.72 -4.17 14.70
CA LEU A 16 8.48 -3.80 15.36
C LEU A 16 8.40 -2.28 15.52
N HIS A 17 7.28 -1.71 15.06
CA HIS A 17 6.93 -0.31 15.23
C HIS A 17 5.70 -0.23 16.14
N GLN A 18 5.72 0.69 17.10
CA GLN A 18 4.67 0.81 18.11
C GLN A 18 4.26 2.27 18.31
N GLY A 19 2.96 2.47 18.54
CA GLY A 19 2.35 3.77 18.75
C GLY A 19 1.74 4.38 17.48
N ARG A 20 0.64 5.12 17.67
CA ARG A 20 -0.19 5.66 16.59
C ARG A 20 0.60 6.53 15.60
N GLN A 21 1.39 7.46 16.13
CA GLN A 21 2.18 8.36 15.28
C GLN A 21 3.24 7.62 14.47
N ALA A 22 3.94 6.66 15.09
CA ALA A 22 4.98 5.89 14.42
C ALA A 22 4.39 5.02 13.29
N CYS A 23 3.28 4.34 13.54
CA CYS A 23 2.61 3.51 12.52
C CYS A 23 2.03 4.36 11.38
N ALA A 24 1.39 5.48 11.70
CA ALA A 24 0.85 6.41 10.68
C ALA A 24 1.98 7.06 9.84
N ALA A 25 3.09 7.46 10.48
CA ALA A 25 4.25 8.00 9.79
C ALA A 25 4.88 6.97 8.85
N LEU A 26 4.99 5.72 9.29
CA LEU A 26 5.53 4.62 8.50
C LEU A 26 4.66 4.31 7.28
N LEU A 27 3.33 4.22 7.44
CA LEU A 27 2.40 4.06 6.34
C LEU A 27 2.50 5.22 5.35
N ARG A 28 2.51 6.46 5.87
CA ARG A 28 2.66 7.67 5.05
C ARG A 28 3.97 7.66 4.27
N GLN A 29 5.07 7.33 4.93
CA GLN A 29 6.40 7.24 4.30
C GLN A 29 6.40 6.25 3.15
N LEU A 30 5.87 5.04 3.34
CA LEU A 30 5.82 4.03 2.28
C LEU A 30 4.91 4.43 1.12
N LEU A 31 3.72 4.93 1.42
CA LEU A 31 2.78 5.37 0.38
C LEU A 31 3.33 6.53 -0.45
N THR A 32 4.05 7.47 0.19
CA THR A 32 4.70 8.58 -0.54
C THR A 32 5.94 8.14 -1.31
N ALA A 33 6.65 7.12 -0.86
CA ALA A 33 7.83 6.57 -1.54
C ALA A 33 7.49 5.80 -2.83
N LEU A 34 6.20 5.50 -3.08
CA LEU A 34 5.73 4.93 -4.37
C LEU A 34 5.84 5.93 -5.51
N ALA A 35 5.75 7.24 -5.24
CA ALA A 35 5.87 8.25 -6.27
C ALA A 35 7.25 8.16 -6.98
N PRO A 36 7.27 8.30 -8.31
CA PRO A 36 8.53 8.37 -9.05
C PRO A 36 9.35 9.54 -8.54
N ARG A 37 10.65 9.32 -8.30
CA ARG A 37 11.56 10.40 -7.96
C ARG A 37 11.81 11.25 -9.21
N ALA A 38 11.64 12.55 -9.10
CA ALA A 38 12.05 13.47 -10.15
C ALA A 38 13.57 13.30 -10.38
N GLY A 39 13.98 12.92 -11.60
CA GLY A 39 15.40 12.71 -11.95
C GLY A 39 15.90 11.27 -11.87
N ALA A 40 15.07 10.25 -11.61
CA ALA A 40 15.44 8.88 -11.91
C ALA A 40 15.59 8.73 -13.43
N ALA A 41 16.81 8.82 -13.94
CA ALA A 41 17.13 8.58 -15.33
C ALA A 41 16.60 7.21 -15.74
N VAL A 42 15.93 7.14 -16.88
CA VAL A 42 15.65 5.89 -17.58
C VAL A 42 16.99 5.15 -17.68
N PRO A 43 17.12 3.90 -17.18
CA PRO A 43 18.38 3.20 -17.29
C PRO A 43 18.75 3.10 -18.76
N ASP A 44 19.87 3.72 -19.11
CA ASP A 44 20.45 3.62 -20.45
C ASP A 44 20.78 2.14 -20.65
N ALA A 45 20.24 1.53 -21.71
CA ALA A 45 20.32 0.08 -21.99
C ALA A 45 21.74 -0.45 -22.18
N LEU A 46 22.78 0.38 -22.03
CA LEU A 46 24.18 0.07 -22.25
C LEU A 46 25.07 0.14 -21.00
N SER A 47 24.52 0.45 -19.82
CA SER A 47 25.33 0.43 -18.58
C SER A 47 25.24 -0.94 -17.91
N PRO A 48 26.35 -1.62 -17.56
CA PRO A 48 26.31 -2.85 -16.79
C PRO A 48 25.68 -2.55 -15.44
N ALA A 49 24.42 -3.00 -15.25
CA ALA A 49 23.63 -2.73 -14.08
C ALA A 49 24.28 -3.38 -12.85
N LEU A 50 24.84 -2.55 -11.97
CA LEU A 50 24.94 -2.92 -10.57
C LEU A 50 23.54 -3.38 -10.09
N PRO A 51 23.42 -4.41 -9.23
CA PRO A 51 22.13 -4.87 -8.73
C PRO A 51 21.39 -3.69 -8.10
N SER A 52 20.43 -3.15 -8.85
CA SER A 52 19.62 -2.01 -8.42
C SER A 52 18.90 -2.39 -7.14
N THR A 53 19.14 -1.66 -6.07
CA THR A 53 18.34 -1.80 -4.84
C THR A 53 16.86 -1.74 -5.22
N PRO A 54 16.06 -2.75 -4.92
CA PRO A 54 14.66 -2.80 -5.36
C PRO A 54 13.95 -1.55 -4.81
N SER A 55 13.47 -0.70 -5.73
CA SER A 55 12.77 0.53 -5.38
C SER A 55 11.27 0.25 -5.20
N LEU A 56 10.64 0.83 -4.17
CA LEU A 56 9.18 0.78 -4.02
C LEU A 56 8.47 1.37 -5.25
N ALA A 57 9.06 2.38 -5.88
CA ALA A 57 8.53 2.97 -7.09
C ALA A 57 8.47 1.98 -8.28
N SER A 58 9.23 0.88 -8.25
CA SER A 58 9.18 -0.17 -9.27
C SER A 58 8.08 -1.20 -9.04
N ALA A 59 7.41 -1.20 -7.89
CA ALA A 59 6.31 -2.11 -7.62
C ALA A 59 5.18 -1.92 -8.63
N CYS A 60 4.78 -2.97 -9.32
CA CYS A 60 3.65 -2.94 -10.27
C CYS A 60 2.30 -3.07 -9.57
N GLU A 61 2.30 -3.61 -8.37
CA GLU A 61 1.10 -3.85 -7.58
C GLU A 61 1.34 -3.45 -6.13
N VAL A 62 0.32 -2.82 -5.54
CA VAL A 62 0.30 -2.43 -4.12
C VAL A 62 -1.01 -2.93 -3.52
N TRP A 63 -0.91 -3.57 -2.36
CA TRP A 63 -2.06 -4.07 -1.60
C TRP A 63 -2.26 -3.27 -0.33
N LEU A 64 -3.49 -2.83 -0.12
CA LEU A 64 -3.96 -2.26 1.13
C LEU A 64 -5.02 -3.21 1.70
N ILE A 65 -4.75 -3.78 2.86
CA ILE A 65 -5.61 -4.82 3.45
C ILE A 65 -5.94 -4.44 4.89
N ASP A 66 -7.20 -4.10 5.14
CA ASP A 66 -7.71 -3.86 6.49
C ASP A 66 -9.23 -4.05 6.54
N ARG A 67 -9.79 -4.28 7.72
CA ARG A 67 -11.26 -4.32 7.89
C ARG A 67 -11.90 -2.98 7.58
N GLN A 68 -11.28 -1.91 8.04
CA GLN A 68 -11.62 -0.50 7.86
C GLN A 68 -10.33 0.29 7.77
N PHE A 69 -10.31 1.31 6.95
CA PHE A 69 -9.11 2.12 6.71
C PHE A 69 -9.11 3.44 7.48
N ASN A 70 -9.95 3.57 8.52
CA ASN A 70 -10.19 4.83 9.24
C ASN A 70 -8.92 5.45 9.83
N ASP A 71 -7.98 4.61 10.22
CA ASP A 71 -6.71 5.03 10.84
C ASP A 71 -5.55 5.14 9.85
N TRP A 72 -5.81 4.92 8.57
CA TRP A 72 -4.80 5.01 7.52
C TRP A 72 -4.66 6.45 7.02
N PRO A 73 -3.45 6.91 6.65
CA PRO A 73 -3.24 8.26 6.13
C PRO A 73 -3.71 8.44 4.67
N LEU A 74 -4.77 7.73 4.26
CA LEU A 74 -5.24 7.73 2.88
C LEU A 74 -5.99 9.01 2.49
N ASP A 75 -6.48 9.80 3.45
CA ASP A 75 -7.13 11.10 3.18
C ASP A 75 -6.13 12.27 3.10
N ASP A 76 -4.83 11.98 3.29
CA ASP A 76 -3.76 12.97 3.18
C ASP A 76 -3.52 13.33 1.70
N PRO A 77 -3.59 14.62 1.32
CA PRO A 77 -3.40 15.05 -0.06
C PRO A 77 -2.03 14.67 -0.65
N VAL A 78 -0.99 14.61 0.19
CA VAL A 78 0.36 14.22 -0.23
C VAL A 78 0.40 12.74 -0.61
N VAL A 79 -0.26 11.89 0.19
CA VAL A 79 -0.40 10.44 -0.09
C VAL A 79 -1.20 10.22 -1.37
N LEU A 80 -2.35 10.91 -1.52
CA LEU A 80 -3.17 10.80 -2.73
C LEU A 80 -2.44 11.26 -3.98
N SER A 81 -1.67 12.35 -3.89
CA SER A 81 -0.83 12.83 -4.98
C SER A 81 0.25 11.82 -5.37
N ALA A 82 0.90 11.21 -4.38
CA ALA A 82 1.94 10.20 -4.59
C ALA A 82 1.38 8.92 -5.24
N LEU A 83 0.26 8.42 -4.74
CA LEU A 83 -0.44 7.26 -5.33
C LEU A 83 -0.89 7.55 -6.77
N GLY A 84 -1.44 8.74 -7.03
CA GLY A 84 -1.81 9.16 -8.38
C GLY A 84 -0.60 9.27 -9.31
N ALA A 85 0.52 9.78 -8.84
CA ALA A 85 1.76 9.82 -9.62
C ALA A 85 2.30 8.42 -9.94
N TRP A 86 2.18 7.50 -8.99
CA TRP A 86 2.56 6.10 -9.19
C TRP A 86 1.64 5.40 -10.21
N LEU A 87 0.31 5.54 -10.09
CA LEU A 87 -0.66 4.93 -11.02
C LEU A 87 -0.51 5.43 -12.46
N ARG A 88 -0.10 6.71 -12.65
CA ARG A 88 0.16 7.27 -14.01
C ARG A 88 1.28 6.59 -14.78
N GLN A 89 2.16 5.81 -14.13
CA GLN A 89 3.26 5.14 -14.83
C GLN A 89 2.81 3.99 -15.75
N GLY A 90 1.52 3.67 -15.80
CA GLY A 90 0.98 2.56 -16.57
C GLY A 90 1.32 1.17 -16.00
N GLY A 91 0.46 0.19 -16.24
CA GLY A 91 0.66 -1.16 -15.74
C GLY A 91 0.68 -1.30 -14.20
N ARG A 92 0.30 -0.23 -13.47
CA ARG A 92 0.23 -0.22 -12.01
C ARG A 92 -1.17 -0.57 -11.55
N ARG A 93 -1.27 -1.35 -10.47
CA ARG A 93 -2.53 -1.76 -9.87
C ARG A 93 -2.52 -1.53 -8.36
N LEU A 94 -3.55 -0.83 -7.87
CA LEU A 94 -3.80 -0.70 -6.45
C LEU A 94 -4.92 -1.67 -6.07
N GLN A 95 -4.59 -2.63 -5.24
CA GLN A 95 -5.51 -3.63 -4.71
C GLN A 95 -5.95 -3.21 -3.31
N ILE A 96 -7.24 -3.16 -3.08
CA ILE A 96 -7.81 -2.81 -1.78
C ILE A 96 -8.69 -3.97 -1.32
N MET A 97 -8.38 -4.53 -0.17
CA MET A 97 -9.19 -5.60 0.44
C MET A 97 -9.72 -5.12 1.78
N GLY A 98 -11.04 -5.14 1.95
CA GLY A 98 -11.68 -4.64 3.17
C GLY A 98 -13.04 -5.25 3.42
N VAL A 99 -13.65 -4.88 4.56
CA VAL A 99 -14.96 -5.39 4.97
C VAL A 99 -16.01 -4.28 4.97
N ASP A 100 -15.70 -3.14 5.59
CA ASP A 100 -16.66 -2.03 5.74
C ASP A 100 -16.19 -0.79 4.96
N PHE A 101 -16.61 -0.73 3.70
CA PHE A 101 -16.29 0.37 2.81
C PHE A 101 -17.18 1.61 3.03
N ASP A 102 -18.35 1.46 3.64
CA ASP A 102 -19.20 2.59 3.98
C ASP A 102 -18.61 3.39 5.14
N ALA A 103 -18.10 2.72 6.16
CA ALA A 103 -17.34 3.37 7.23
C ALA A 103 -16.08 4.03 6.69
N THR A 104 -15.36 3.35 5.80
CA THR A 104 -14.17 3.90 5.13
C THR A 104 -14.49 5.15 4.32
N ALA A 105 -15.56 5.15 3.53
CA ALA A 105 -15.97 6.30 2.72
C ALA A 105 -16.36 7.52 3.57
N ARG A 106 -17.02 7.29 4.72
CA ARG A 106 -17.36 8.35 5.67
C ARG A 106 -16.13 8.92 6.37
N ALA A 107 -15.19 8.07 6.75
CA ALA A 107 -13.97 8.50 7.45
C ALA A 107 -12.95 9.15 6.52
N LEU A 108 -12.89 8.74 5.26
CA LEU A 108 -11.89 9.13 4.26
C LEU A 108 -12.54 9.67 2.98
N PRO A 109 -13.24 10.82 3.04
CA PRO A 109 -14.04 11.32 1.91
C PRO A 109 -13.20 11.76 0.71
N ARG A 110 -11.97 12.24 0.92
CA ARG A 110 -11.05 12.61 -0.16
C ARG A 110 -10.56 11.36 -0.90
N PHE A 111 -10.18 10.34 -0.16
CA PHE A 111 -9.78 9.05 -0.73
C PHE A 111 -10.93 8.40 -1.51
N ALA A 112 -12.14 8.41 -0.95
CA ALA A 112 -13.33 7.86 -1.62
C ALA A 112 -13.64 8.58 -2.95
N ARG A 113 -13.44 9.91 -3.01
CA ARG A 113 -13.55 10.69 -4.25
C ARG A 113 -12.41 10.36 -5.21
N TRP A 114 -11.17 10.44 -4.74
CA TRP A 114 -9.98 10.18 -5.53
C TRP A 114 -10.02 8.78 -6.17
N ARG A 115 -10.45 7.74 -5.42
CA ARG A 115 -10.58 6.38 -5.93
C ARG A 115 -11.47 6.28 -7.16
N ARG A 116 -12.53 7.10 -7.27
CA ARG A 116 -13.42 7.10 -8.43
C ARG A 116 -12.72 7.53 -9.70
N ASP A 117 -11.79 8.48 -9.58
CA ASP A 117 -11.02 8.98 -10.74
C ASP A 117 -10.04 7.91 -11.24
N TRP A 118 -9.64 7.00 -10.36
CA TRP A 118 -8.67 5.93 -10.63
C TRP A 118 -9.29 4.53 -10.72
N MET A 119 -10.59 4.41 -10.87
CA MET A 119 -11.32 3.13 -10.87
C MET A 119 -10.78 2.09 -11.88
N HIS A 120 -10.18 2.55 -12.98
CA HIS A 120 -9.60 1.69 -14.01
C HIS A 120 -8.27 1.02 -13.58
N ALA A 121 -7.65 1.50 -12.52
CA ALA A 121 -6.38 1.02 -11.99
C ALA A 121 -6.48 0.57 -10.52
N ILE A 122 -7.68 0.57 -9.94
CA ILE A 122 -7.94 0.17 -8.56
C ILE A 122 -8.97 -0.95 -8.54
N ASP A 123 -8.57 -2.10 -8.00
CA ASP A 123 -9.47 -3.21 -7.75
C ASP A 123 -9.81 -3.27 -6.25
N VAL A 124 -11.08 -3.50 -5.94
CA VAL A 124 -11.56 -3.54 -4.56
C VAL A 124 -12.24 -4.86 -4.29
N HIS A 125 -11.86 -5.51 -3.21
CA HIS A 125 -12.29 -6.84 -2.84
C HIS A 125 -12.86 -6.89 -1.43
N ARG A 126 -13.88 -7.71 -1.22
CA ARG A 126 -14.43 -8.00 0.10
C ARG A 126 -14.56 -9.51 0.27
N PRO A 127 -14.13 -10.07 1.42
CA PRO A 127 -14.41 -11.47 1.74
C PRO A 127 -15.91 -11.74 1.77
N VAL A 128 -16.36 -12.81 1.11
CA VAL A 128 -17.78 -13.18 0.99
C VAL A 128 -18.41 -13.41 2.37
N ASP A 129 -17.66 -14.00 3.29
CA ASP A 129 -18.08 -14.27 4.68
C ASP A 129 -17.88 -13.06 5.62
N GLY A 130 -17.35 -11.95 5.12
CA GLY A 130 -17.01 -10.77 5.93
C GLY A 130 -15.85 -10.98 6.91
N LEU A 131 -15.15 -12.09 6.83
CA LEU A 131 -14.03 -12.43 7.71
C LEU A 131 -12.70 -12.17 7.03
N LEU A 132 -11.98 -11.16 7.50
CA LEU A 132 -10.63 -10.85 7.06
C LEU A 132 -9.63 -11.48 8.04
N LEU A 133 -8.69 -12.28 7.51
CA LEU A 133 -7.63 -12.90 8.31
C LEU A 133 -6.72 -11.83 8.92
N PRO A 134 -6.53 -11.80 10.25
CA PRO A 134 -5.68 -10.81 10.91
C PRO A 134 -4.24 -10.79 10.36
N ALA A 135 -3.70 -11.95 10.00
CA ALA A 135 -2.36 -12.08 9.43
C ALA A 135 -2.17 -11.34 8.11
N LEU A 136 -3.24 -11.13 7.33
CA LEU A 136 -3.16 -10.43 6.05
C LEU A 136 -3.19 -8.91 6.18
N ARG A 137 -3.67 -8.37 7.32
CA ARG A 137 -3.86 -6.92 7.50
C ARG A 137 -2.55 -6.17 7.38
N GLY A 138 -2.55 -5.11 6.59
CA GLY A 138 -1.39 -4.25 6.38
C GLY A 138 -1.26 -3.70 4.97
N LEU A 139 -0.09 -3.17 4.68
CA LEU A 139 0.31 -2.69 3.36
C LEU A 139 1.37 -3.62 2.79
N TRP A 140 1.24 -3.95 1.51
CA TRP A 140 2.25 -4.67 0.78
C TRP A 140 2.56 -3.95 -0.54
N ALA A 141 3.84 -3.70 -0.80
CA ALA A 141 4.34 -3.05 -2.00
C ALA A 141 5.67 -3.68 -2.43
N GLY A 142 5.65 -4.48 -3.49
CA GLY A 142 6.84 -5.18 -3.96
C GLY A 142 7.50 -6.02 -2.86
N PRO A 143 8.78 -5.77 -2.51
CA PRO A 143 9.48 -6.56 -1.52
C PRO A 143 9.25 -6.11 -0.07
N VAL A 144 8.37 -5.15 0.17
CA VAL A 144 8.08 -4.63 1.52
C VAL A 144 6.67 -4.97 1.93
N ARG A 145 6.52 -5.41 3.16
CA ARG A 145 5.25 -5.58 3.82
C ARG A 145 5.25 -4.88 5.17
N LEU A 146 4.21 -4.10 5.44
CA LEU A 146 3.83 -3.67 6.77
C LEU A 146 2.64 -4.49 7.22
N GLN A 147 2.82 -5.27 8.28
CA GLN A 147 1.77 -6.11 8.86
C GLN A 147 1.24 -5.49 10.14
N TRP A 148 -0.07 -5.33 10.27
CA TRP A 148 -0.70 -5.06 11.55
C TRP A 148 -0.62 -6.30 12.43
N LEU A 149 -0.04 -6.16 13.62
CA LEU A 149 -0.04 -7.20 14.65
C LEU A 149 -1.21 -7.01 15.61
N ASP A 150 -1.42 -5.76 16.00
CA ASP A 150 -2.49 -5.37 16.91
C ASP A 150 -2.91 -3.94 16.57
N ALA A 151 -4.14 -3.77 16.11
CA ALA A 151 -4.64 -2.45 15.73
C ALA A 151 -5.00 -1.59 16.95
N PRO A 152 -5.65 -2.10 18.01
CA PRO A 152 -5.90 -1.33 19.23
C PRO A 152 -4.62 -0.77 19.85
N ASP A 153 -3.55 -1.57 19.88
CA ASP A 153 -2.26 -1.17 20.47
C ASP A 153 -1.30 -0.50 19.47
N TRP A 154 -1.75 -0.25 18.24
CA TRP A 154 -0.92 0.38 17.20
C TRP A 154 0.44 -0.28 17.06
N ARG A 155 0.44 -1.58 16.81
CA ARG A 155 1.64 -2.38 16.59
C ARG A 155 1.70 -2.87 15.16
N MET A 156 2.79 -2.54 14.47
CA MET A 156 3.08 -2.97 13.10
C MET A 156 4.45 -3.63 13.04
N ARG A 157 4.58 -4.61 12.14
CA ARG A 157 5.86 -5.21 11.79
C ARG A 157 6.21 -4.86 10.35
N ALA A 158 7.41 -4.34 10.14
CA ALA A 158 8.00 -4.18 8.82
C ALA A 158 8.77 -5.44 8.44
N ILE A 159 8.45 -6.04 7.30
CA ILE A 159 9.03 -7.28 6.76
C ILE A 159 9.61 -6.95 5.39
N THR A 160 10.90 -7.25 5.20
CA THR A 160 11.63 -7.07 3.94
C THR A 160 12.29 -8.37 3.48
N ASP A 161 12.14 -9.45 4.25
CA ASP A 161 12.63 -10.78 3.89
C ASP A 161 11.83 -11.34 2.71
N SER A 162 12.53 -11.65 1.63
CA SER A 162 11.90 -12.05 0.36
C SER A 162 11.16 -13.38 0.44
N VAL A 163 11.55 -14.28 1.33
CA VAL A 163 10.89 -15.57 1.52
C VAL A 163 9.56 -15.36 2.25
N GLN A 164 9.58 -14.58 3.33
CA GLN A 164 8.37 -14.24 4.07
C GLN A 164 7.38 -13.44 3.22
N VAL A 165 7.86 -12.46 2.45
CA VAL A 165 7.01 -11.68 1.55
C VAL A 165 6.35 -12.57 0.51
N ARG A 166 7.08 -13.50 -0.13
CA ARG A 166 6.50 -14.44 -1.11
C ARG A 166 5.48 -15.40 -0.49
N ALA A 167 5.75 -15.93 0.70
CA ALA A 167 4.78 -16.79 1.39
C ALA A 167 3.45 -16.06 1.61
N LEU A 168 3.52 -14.78 2.02
CA LEU A 168 2.35 -13.94 2.21
C LEU A 168 1.63 -13.57 0.90
N GLN A 169 2.36 -13.44 -0.21
CA GLN A 169 1.77 -13.26 -1.54
C GLN A 169 0.87 -14.45 -1.92
N THR A 170 1.38 -15.66 -1.69
CA THR A 170 0.59 -16.88 -1.92
C THR A 170 -0.65 -16.89 -1.04
N GLU A 171 -0.52 -16.57 0.23
CA GLU A 171 -1.64 -16.53 1.17
C GLU A 171 -2.70 -15.48 0.77
N VAL A 172 -2.29 -14.30 0.29
CA VAL A 172 -3.22 -13.29 -0.25
C VAL A 172 -3.91 -13.78 -1.52
N ALA A 173 -3.18 -14.43 -2.43
CA ALA A 173 -3.74 -14.97 -3.67
C ALA A 173 -4.77 -16.07 -3.39
N ASP A 174 -4.50 -16.96 -2.45
CA ASP A 174 -5.42 -18.01 -2.03
C ASP A 174 -6.67 -17.40 -1.35
N PHE A 175 -6.46 -16.38 -0.51
CA PHE A 175 -7.56 -15.71 0.16
C PHE A 175 -8.44 -14.92 -0.81
N LEU A 176 -7.87 -14.36 -1.88
CA LEU A 176 -8.59 -13.63 -2.91
C LEU A 176 -9.67 -14.48 -3.61
N GLN A 177 -9.47 -15.81 -3.69
CA GLN A 177 -10.47 -16.74 -4.25
C GLN A 177 -11.79 -16.76 -3.43
N ARG A 178 -11.76 -16.28 -2.20
CA ARG A 178 -12.91 -16.18 -1.28
C ARG A 178 -13.48 -14.76 -1.23
N CYS A 179 -13.04 -13.89 -2.11
CA CYS A 179 -13.47 -12.50 -2.17
C CYS A 179 -14.35 -12.24 -3.38
N GLU A 180 -15.20 -11.24 -3.25
CA GLU A 180 -16.00 -10.68 -4.34
C GLU A 180 -15.58 -9.24 -4.63
N PRO A 181 -15.80 -8.73 -5.86
CA PRO A 181 -15.64 -7.31 -6.17
C PRO A 181 -16.56 -6.47 -5.27
N ALA A 182 -16.01 -5.39 -4.73
CA ALA A 182 -16.72 -4.54 -3.78
C ALA A 182 -16.54 -3.05 -4.09
N TRP A 183 -17.28 -2.22 -3.35
CA TRP A 183 -17.21 -0.76 -3.41
C TRP A 183 -17.29 -0.24 -4.86
N PRO A 184 -18.38 -0.47 -5.59
CA PRO A 184 -18.52 -0.01 -6.96
C PRO A 184 -18.37 1.51 -7.03
N SER A 185 -17.75 2.01 -8.11
CA SER A 185 -17.53 3.45 -8.32
C SER A 185 -18.76 4.19 -8.76
N THR A 186 -19.74 3.49 -9.30
CA THR A 186 -21.04 4.02 -9.69
C THR A 186 -22.09 3.64 -8.67
N THR A 187 -22.50 4.58 -7.82
CA THR A 187 -23.91 4.60 -7.42
C THR A 187 -24.68 4.90 -8.71
N LEU A 188 -25.37 3.91 -9.25
CA LEU A 188 -26.47 4.19 -10.16
C LEU A 188 -27.40 5.11 -9.36
N GLY A 189 -27.33 6.42 -9.63
CA GLY A 189 -28.29 7.36 -9.14
C GLY A 189 -29.63 7.00 -9.77
N LEU A 190 -30.52 6.47 -8.96
CA LEU A 190 -31.94 6.53 -9.17
C LEU A 190 -32.44 7.84 -8.61
#